data_7e225c03e4049e23b5953cea01ecd606
#
_entry.id   7e225c03e4049e23b5953cea01ecd606
#
_cell.length_a   1.000
_cell.length_b   1.000
_cell.length_c   1.000
_cell.angle_alpha   90.00
_cell.angle_beta   90.00
_cell.angle_gamma   90.00
#
_symmetry.space_group_name_H-M   'P 1'
#
loop_
_entity.id
_entity.type
_entity.pdbx_description
1 polymer ?
#
loop_
_entity_poly.entity_id
_entity_poly.type
_entity_poly.pdbx_seq_one_letter_code
_entity_poly.pdbx_strand_id
1 'polypeptide(L)'
;KLFTRLTGIGVLNLMLSEKISLQPQVLFYRQGKFSQLNGGANVQLHSLENNLKNFRFSAGLFYRNKDAVIARIGAGIGNLEAVFSYDFNTSYLKRVSNGRGAYEVALSYSITKVKPLKKNPPCPVY
;
A
#
# COMPACT_ATOMS: atom_id res chain seq x y z
N LYS A 1 18.17 23.93 -14.48
CA LYS A 1 18.08 22.64 -15.25
C LYS A 1 17.37 21.64 -14.36
N LEU A 2 16.18 21.21 -14.74
CA LEU A 2 15.45 20.13 -14.08
C LEU A 2 16.09 18.80 -14.46
N PHE A 3 16.53 18.01 -13.46
CA PHE A 3 17.05 16.66 -13.70
C PHE A 3 15.90 15.68 -13.90
N THR A 4 16.06 14.77 -14.84
CA THR A 4 15.11 13.67 -15.06
C THR A 4 14.97 12.82 -13.80
N ARG A 5 13.73 12.51 -13.41
CA ARG A 5 13.42 11.61 -12.30
C ARG A 5 13.13 10.21 -12.84
N LEU A 6 13.86 9.23 -12.34
CA LEU A 6 13.61 7.81 -12.58
C LEU A 6 12.93 7.22 -11.33
N THR A 7 11.83 6.52 -11.52
CA THR A 7 11.09 5.87 -10.43
C THR A 7 10.81 4.42 -10.81
N GLY A 8 11.13 3.50 -9.90
CA GLY A 8 10.80 2.07 -10.01
C GLY A 8 9.95 1.65 -8.83
N ILE A 9 8.87 0.92 -9.07
CA ILE A 9 7.94 0.42 -8.05
C ILE A 9 7.80 -1.09 -8.25
N GLY A 10 7.97 -1.86 -7.18
CA GLY A 10 7.68 -3.29 -7.13
C GLY A 10 6.70 -3.58 -5.99
N VAL A 11 5.63 -4.29 -6.29
CA VAL A 11 4.62 -4.75 -5.33
C VAL A 11 4.31 -6.20 -5.62
N LEU A 12 4.37 -7.06 -4.61
CA LEU A 12 3.95 -8.46 -4.69
C LEU A 12 2.75 -8.66 -3.76
N ASN A 13 1.81 -9.50 -4.19
CA ASN A 13 0.67 -9.93 -3.38
C ASN A 13 0.80 -11.42 -3.11
N LEU A 14 1.07 -11.79 -1.86
CA LEU A 14 1.21 -13.16 -1.41
C LEU A 14 0.02 -13.52 -0.53
N MET A 15 -0.85 -14.42 -0.99
CA MET A 15 -1.92 -14.97 -0.16
C MET A 15 -1.34 -16.04 0.75
N LEU A 16 -1.26 -15.77 2.06
CA LEU A 16 -0.80 -16.73 3.07
C LEU A 16 -1.93 -17.65 3.52
N SER A 17 -3.16 -17.13 3.52
CA SER A 17 -4.39 -17.84 3.86
C SER A 17 -5.57 -17.15 3.19
N GLU A 18 -6.76 -17.77 3.22
CA GLU A 18 -8.01 -17.17 2.73
C GLU A 18 -8.33 -15.82 3.39
N LYS A 19 -7.83 -15.60 4.63
CA LYS A 19 -8.08 -14.39 5.43
C LYS A 19 -6.89 -13.44 5.50
N ILE A 20 -5.68 -13.89 5.13
CA ILE A 20 -4.44 -13.15 5.36
C ILE A 20 -3.66 -13.05 4.06
N SER A 21 -3.30 -11.84 3.69
CA SER A 21 -2.36 -11.57 2.60
C SER A 21 -1.21 -10.70 3.06
N LEU A 22 -0.02 -10.94 2.49
CA LEU A 22 1.19 -10.16 2.69
C LEU A 22 1.54 -9.42 1.41
N GLN A 23 1.79 -8.13 1.52
CA GLN A 23 2.16 -7.27 0.38
C GLN A 23 3.53 -6.64 0.63
N PRO A 24 4.64 -7.30 0.28
CA PRO A 24 5.94 -6.64 0.23
C PRO A 24 5.96 -5.61 -0.90
N GLN A 25 6.56 -4.45 -0.61
CA GLN A 25 6.64 -3.32 -1.53
C GLN A 25 8.04 -2.73 -1.51
N VAL A 26 8.52 -2.35 -2.69
CA VAL A 26 9.78 -1.62 -2.88
C VAL A 26 9.52 -0.43 -3.80
N LEU A 27 9.98 0.73 -3.39
CA LEU A 27 9.97 1.96 -4.18
C LEU A 27 11.39 2.49 -4.26
N PHE A 28 11.90 2.63 -5.45
CA PHE A 28 13.17 3.28 -5.73
C PHE A 28 12.91 4.53 -6.58
N TYR A 29 13.55 5.64 -6.22
CA TYR A 29 13.63 6.78 -7.12
C TYR A 29 15.01 7.43 -7.11
N ARG A 30 15.38 8.01 -8.25
CA ARG A 30 16.61 8.75 -8.44
C ARG A 30 16.34 10.02 -9.23
N GLN A 31 16.87 11.14 -8.75
CA GLN A 31 16.81 12.42 -9.44
C GLN A 31 18.15 13.16 -9.27
N GLY A 32 18.92 13.28 -10.35
CA GLY A 32 20.25 13.85 -10.30
C GLY A 32 21.18 13.07 -9.37
N LYS A 33 21.68 13.74 -8.33
CA LYS A 33 22.55 13.13 -7.29
C LYS A 33 21.78 12.47 -6.14
N PHE A 34 20.45 12.67 -6.07
CA PHE A 34 19.62 12.11 -5.01
C PHE A 34 19.06 10.76 -5.43
N SER A 35 19.23 9.77 -4.57
CA SER A 35 18.57 8.46 -4.69
C SER A 35 17.94 8.07 -3.37
N GLN A 36 16.76 7.47 -3.42
CA GLN A 36 16.05 7.00 -2.24
C GLN A 36 15.46 5.63 -2.53
N LEU A 37 15.59 4.75 -1.55
CA LEU A 37 15.01 3.42 -1.54
C LEU A 37 14.08 3.30 -0.34
N ASN A 38 12.84 2.94 -0.61
CA ASN A 38 11.85 2.60 0.41
C ASN A 38 11.50 1.13 0.24
N GLY A 39 11.52 0.37 1.31
CA GLY A 39 11.11 -1.02 1.30
C GLY A 39 10.30 -1.34 2.54
N GLY A 40 9.37 -2.26 2.43
CA GLY A 40 8.54 -2.66 3.55
C GLY A 40 7.50 -3.70 3.16
N ALA A 41 6.64 -4.03 4.09
CA ALA A 41 5.56 -4.95 3.86
C ALA A 41 4.29 -4.51 4.59
N ASN A 42 3.17 -4.85 4.01
CA ASN A 42 1.84 -4.65 4.54
C ASN A 42 1.15 -6.00 4.70
N VAL A 43 0.56 -6.26 5.86
CA VAL A 43 -0.29 -7.42 6.11
C VAL A 43 -1.73 -6.97 6.02
N GLN A 44 -2.56 -7.69 5.28
CA GLN A 44 -3.99 -7.44 5.17
C GLN A 44 -4.77 -8.62 5.73
N LEU A 45 -5.75 -8.32 6.56
CA LEU A 45 -6.73 -9.24 7.10
C LEU A 45 -8.07 -8.99 6.39
N HIS A 46 -8.63 -10.04 5.80
CA HIS A 46 -9.92 -10.02 5.12
C HIS A 46 -10.97 -10.71 5.99
N SER A 47 -12.09 -10.03 6.24
CA SER A 47 -13.23 -10.68 6.88
C SER A 47 -14.01 -11.49 5.85
N LEU A 48 -14.22 -12.77 6.13
CA LEU A 48 -15.06 -13.69 5.32
C LEU A 48 -16.50 -13.75 5.83
N GLU A 49 -16.87 -12.97 6.83
CA GLU A 49 -18.20 -13.04 7.42
C GLU A 49 -19.22 -12.35 6.52
N ASN A 50 -20.22 -13.12 6.07
CA ASN A 50 -21.22 -12.76 5.05
C ASN A 50 -22.08 -11.53 5.39
N ASN A 51 -22.04 -11.02 6.62
CA ASN A 51 -22.85 -9.89 7.08
C ASN A 51 -22.12 -8.54 7.18
N LEU A 52 -20.78 -8.53 7.15
CA LEU A 52 -19.98 -7.30 7.14
C LEU A 52 -19.37 -7.14 5.75
N LYS A 53 -19.98 -6.29 4.93
CA LYS A 53 -19.57 -5.94 3.57
C LYS A 53 -18.05 -5.80 3.43
N ASN A 54 -17.35 -6.89 3.07
CA ASN A 54 -15.93 -6.87 2.70
C ASN A 54 -15.05 -5.97 3.57
N PHE A 55 -15.09 -6.17 4.89
CA PHE A 55 -14.22 -5.44 5.80
C PHE A 55 -12.77 -5.93 5.64
N ARG A 56 -11.85 -4.99 5.51
CA ARG A 56 -10.41 -5.23 5.42
C ARG A 56 -9.70 -4.41 6.48
N PHE A 57 -8.75 -5.02 7.14
CA PHE A 57 -7.83 -4.33 8.04
C PHE A 57 -6.41 -4.52 7.51
N SER A 58 -5.60 -3.49 7.55
CA SER A 58 -4.21 -3.55 7.10
C SER A 58 -3.27 -2.94 8.14
N ALA A 59 -2.08 -3.54 8.27
CA ALA A 59 -1.00 -3.01 9.08
C ALA A 59 0.32 -3.23 8.34
N GLY A 60 1.19 -2.25 8.34
CA GLY A 60 2.44 -2.31 7.61
C GLY A 60 3.57 -1.52 8.25
N LEU A 61 4.79 -1.94 7.95
CA LEU A 61 6.02 -1.26 8.33
C LEU A 61 6.88 -1.07 7.08
N PHE A 62 7.36 0.15 6.91
CA PHE A 62 8.21 0.54 5.79
C PHE A 62 9.46 1.24 6.31
N TYR A 63 10.56 0.98 5.66
CA TYR A 63 11.83 1.62 5.94
C TYR A 63 12.25 2.49 4.77
N ARG A 64 12.46 3.77 5.04
CA ARG A 64 13.05 4.73 4.10
C ARG A 64 14.53 4.81 4.39
N ASN A 65 15.36 4.39 3.43
CA ASN A 65 16.81 4.29 3.64
C ASN A 65 17.39 5.62 4.12
N LYS A 66 18.08 5.56 5.27
CA LYS A 66 18.77 6.68 5.95
C LYS A 66 17.87 7.82 6.44
N ASP A 67 16.55 7.65 6.48
CA ASP A 67 15.65 8.76 6.78
C ASP A 67 14.61 8.41 7.85
N ALA A 68 13.75 7.44 7.63
CA ALA A 68 12.63 7.16 8.52
C ALA A 68 12.18 5.70 8.53
N VAL A 69 11.53 5.30 9.63
CA VAL A 69 10.66 4.12 9.70
C VAL A 69 9.22 4.60 9.69
N ILE A 70 8.40 4.04 8.82
CA ILE A 70 6.99 4.40 8.65
C ILE A 70 6.13 3.25 9.13
N ALA A 71 5.30 3.50 10.14
CA ALA A 71 4.25 2.59 10.56
C ALA A 71 2.94 3.01 9.90
N ARG A 72 2.18 2.04 9.38
CA ARG A 72 0.92 2.25 8.69
C ARG A 72 -0.14 1.31 9.24
N ILE A 73 -1.34 1.83 9.46
CA ILE A 73 -2.55 1.06 9.74
C ILE A 73 -3.67 1.53 8.82
N GLY A 74 -4.52 0.61 8.39
CA GLY A 74 -5.63 0.95 7.52
C GLY A 74 -6.85 0.09 7.79
N ALA A 75 -8.00 0.63 7.48
CA ALA A 75 -9.27 -0.07 7.54
C ALA A 75 -10.09 0.26 6.29
N GLY A 76 -10.70 -0.75 5.69
CA GLY A 76 -11.50 -0.62 4.47
C GLY A 76 -12.83 -1.34 4.58
N ILE A 77 -13.88 -0.73 4.03
CA ILE A 77 -15.22 -1.30 3.94
C ILE A 77 -15.71 -1.16 2.50
N GLY A 78 -15.90 -2.28 1.82
CA GLY A 78 -16.28 -2.27 0.41
C GLY A 78 -15.23 -1.54 -0.44
N ASN A 79 -15.61 -0.41 -1.01
CA ASN A 79 -14.78 0.39 -1.91
C ASN A 79 -14.05 1.56 -1.21
N LEU A 80 -14.34 1.81 0.05
CA LEU A 80 -13.74 2.88 0.85
C LEU A 80 -12.62 2.31 1.71
N GLU A 81 -11.48 3.00 1.75
CA GLU A 81 -10.33 2.67 2.58
C GLU A 81 -9.77 3.92 3.23
N ALA A 82 -9.54 3.87 4.53
CA ALA A 82 -8.87 4.89 5.31
C ALA A 82 -7.53 4.33 5.82
N VAL A 83 -6.47 5.10 5.67
CA VAL A 83 -5.12 4.73 6.10
C VAL A 83 -4.55 5.85 6.95
N PHE A 84 -3.96 5.48 8.08
CA PHE A 84 -3.18 6.34 8.94
C PHE A 84 -1.72 5.87 8.91
N SER A 85 -0.80 6.79 8.75
CA SER A 85 0.63 6.51 8.81
C SER A 85 1.36 7.48 9.74
N TYR A 86 2.42 6.98 10.35
CA TYR A 86 3.30 7.75 11.21
C TYR A 86 4.76 7.48 10.85
N ASP A 87 5.50 8.55 10.55
CA ASP A 87 6.92 8.51 10.18
C ASP A 87 7.78 8.75 11.42
N PHE A 88 8.57 7.76 11.81
CA PHE A 88 9.58 7.91 12.84
C PHE A 88 10.90 8.34 12.20
N ASN A 89 11.33 9.58 12.40
CA ASN A 89 12.61 10.07 11.90
C ASN A 89 13.77 9.34 12.56
N THR A 90 14.58 8.63 11.76
CA THR A 90 15.79 7.92 12.21
C THR A 90 17.07 8.62 11.78
N SER A 91 16.94 9.68 10.96
CA SER A 91 18.05 10.44 10.41
C SER A 91 18.68 11.42 11.42
N TYR A 92 19.81 12.07 11.03
CA TYR A 92 20.47 13.14 11.79
C TYR A 92 19.53 14.34 12.13
N LEU A 93 18.43 14.50 11.40
CA LEU A 93 17.37 15.48 11.68
C LEU A 93 16.65 15.21 13.02
N LYS A 94 16.84 14.06 13.64
CA LYS A 94 16.32 13.74 14.98
C LYS A 94 16.75 14.77 16.03
N ARG A 95 17.91 15.40 15.88
CA ARG A 95 18.39 16.46 16.78
C ARG A 95 17.63 17.78 16.63
N VAL A 96 17.13 18.09 15.44
CA VAL A 96 16.43 19.36 15.16
C VAL A 96 14.92 19.22 15.39
N SER A 97 14.35 18.02 15.12
CA SER A 97 12.91 17.77 15.25
C SER A 97 12.50 17.20 16.61
N ASN A 98 13.41 17.08 17.59
CA ASN A 98 13.17 16.43 18.89
C ASN A 98 12.57 15.00 18.75
N GLY A 99 12.90 14.29 17.66
CA GLY A 99 12.38 12.96 17.38
C GLY A 99 10.91 12.92 16.95
N ARG A 100 10.27 14.08 16.79
CA ARG A 100 8.89 14.14 16.33
C ARG A 100 8.84 13.80 14.85
N GLY A 101 8.07 12.74 14.54
CA GLY A 101 7.74 12.33 13.18
C GLY A 101 6.57 13.11 12.60
N ALA A 102 6.22 12.79 11.38
CA ALA A 102 5.02 13.29 10.72
C ALA A 102 3.92 12.22 10.77
N TYR A 103 2.68 12.65 10.93
CA TYR A 103 1.52 11.79 10.74
C TYR A 103 0.81 12.18 9.43
N GLU A 104 0.24 11.19 8.79
CA GLU A 104 -0.49 11.35 7.54
C GLU A 104 -1.78 10.53 7.58
N VAL A 105 -2.87 11.10 7.08
CA VAL A 105 -4.15 10.41 6.91
C VAL A 105 -4.49 10.42 5.43
N ALA A 106 -4.79 9.26 4.89
CA ALA A 106 -5.24 9.11 3.51
C ALA A 106 -6.61 8.43 3.48
N LEU A 107 -7.48 8.93 2.61
CA LEU A 107 -8.77 8.34 2.31
C LEU A 107 -8.82 7.99 0.83
N SER A 108 -9.16 6.74 0.53
CA SER A 108 -9.23 6.23 -0.84
C SER A 108 -10.61 5.66 -1.13
N TYR A 109 -11.16 5.99 -2.27
CA TYR A 109 -12.40 5.40 -2.77
C TYR A 109 -12.17 4.82 -4.17
N SER A 110 -12.40 3.50 -4.32
CA SER A 110 -12.17 2.78 -5.59
C SER A 110 -13.50 2.53 -6.31
N ILE A 111 -13.62 2.99 -7.54
CA ILE A 111 -14.78 2.72 -8.39
C ILE A 111 -14.37 1.68 -9.43
N THR A 112 -14.79 0.42 -9.23
CA THR A 112 -14.55 -0.67 -10.18
C THR A 112 -15.86 -1.05 -10.87
N LYS A 113 -15.98 -0.72 -12.15
CA LYS A 113 -17.07 -1.20 -13.02
C LYS A 113 -16.61 -2.49 -13.69
N VAL A 114 -16.97 -3.64 -13.13
CA VAL A 114 -16.77 -4.92 -13.80
C VAL A 114 -17.85 -5.07 -14.87
N LYS A 115 -17.48 -5.03 -16.15
CA LYS A 115 -18.39 -5.45 -17.24
C LYS A 115 -18.49 -6.98 -17.16
N PRO A 116 -19.70 -7.56 -16.96
CA PRO A 116 -19.84 -9.01 -17.03
C PRO A 116 -19.45 -9.46 -18.43
N LEU A 117 -18.54 -10.44 -18.51
CA LEU A 117 -18.23 -11.10 -19.76
C LEU A 117 -19.54 -11.69 -20.31
N LYS A 118 -19.94 -11.29 -21.53
CA LYS A 118 -21.04 -11.92 -22.23
C LYS A 118 -20.72 -13.42 -22.31
N LYS A 119 -21.50 -14.27 -21.63
CA LYS A 119 -21.48 -15.70 -21.90
C LYS A 119 -21.86 -15.87 -23.38
N ASN A 120 -20.92 -16.30 -24.19
CA ASN A 120 -21.24 -16.72 -25.54
C ASN A 120 -22.23 -17.90 -25.41
N PRO A 121 -23.37 -17.86 -26.12
CA PRO A 121 -24.28 -18.99 -26.14
C PRO A 121 -23.51 -20.21 -26.68
N PRO A 122 -23.76 -21.42 -26.14
CA PRO A 122 -23.14 -22.61 -26.68
C PRO A 122 -23.56 -22.77 -28.14
N CYS A 123 -22.58 -23.03 -29.02
CA CYS A 123 -22.87 -23.33 -30.42
C CYS A 123 -23.82 -24.51 -30.48
N PRO A 124 -24.93 -24.44 -31.24
CA PRO A 124 -25.75 -25.61 -31.46
C PRO A 124 -24.93 -26.65 -32.23
N VAL A 125 -24.77 -27.84 -31.63
CA VAL A 125 -24.20 -29.00 -32.31
C VAL A 125 -25.34 -29.63 -33.11
N TYR A 126 -25.22 -29.62 -34.44
CA TYR A 126 -26.08 -30.41 -35.33
C TYR A 126 -25.51 -31.80 -35.45
#